data_044786283a02b3ae61f07fffde462d66
#
_entry.id   044786283a02b3ae61f07fffde462d66
#
_cell.length_a   1.000
_cell.length_b   1.000
_cell.length_c   1.000
_cell.angle_alpha   90.00
_cell.angle_beta   90.00
_cell.angle_gamma   90.00
#
_symmetry.space_group_name_H-M   'P 1'
#
loop_
_entity.id
_entity.type
_entity.pdbx_description
1 polymer ?
#
loop_
_entity_poly.entity_id
_entity_poly.type
_entity_poly.pdbx_seq_one_letter_code
_entity_poly.pdbx_strand_id
1 'polypeptide(L)'
;EALKAGKPVGKVALAKVEKVIMDGTMPKHAYYMVHWGSSVTDAKKEMAMAWVKQHRLAHYANGLAAAEFANEPIRPIADSIPVDMRKVILGDMLYHDTRLSADNTVSCASCHGLNTGGVDNKQYSEGVGGQFGGVNAPTVYNAAYNFVQFWDGRAGTLAEQAAGPPLNPVEMACQSFDEIIAKLEQDANFTKAF
;
A
#
# COMPACT_ATOMS: atom_id res chain seq x y z
N GLU A 1 3.86 15.59 15.82
CA GLU A 1 3.16 16.57 14.95
C GLU A 1 1.72 16.13 14.65
N ALA A 2 1.47 14.90 14.14
CA ALA A 2 0.11 14.43 13.83
C ALA A 2 -0.84 14.52 15.03
N LEU A 3 -0.44 14.06 16.21
CA LEU A 3 -1.26 14.13 17.42
C LEU A 3 -1.55 15.58 17.84
N LYS A 4 -0.59 16.49 17.70
CA LYS A 4 -0.80 17.91 18.00
C LYS A 4 -1.79 18.57 17.04
N ALA A 5 -1.86 18.06 15.81
CA ALA A 5 -2.79 18.53 14.78
C ALA A 5 -4.16 17.82 14.83
N GLY A 6 -4.42 16.96 15.82
CA GLY A 6 -5.66 16.17 15.91
C GLY A 6 -5.82 15.11 14.80
N LYS A 7 -4.74 14.81 14.07
CA LYS A 7 -4.76 13.81 13.00
C LYS A 7 -4.36 12.43 13.52
N PRO A 8 -4.87 11.33 12.94
CA PRO A 8 -4.45 9.99 13.32
C PRO A 8 -2.96 9.78 13.02
N VAL A 9 -2.28 9.06 13.92
CA VAL A 9 -0.88 8.63 13.72
C VAL A 9 -0.85 7.53 12.68
N GLY A 10 -0.04 7.65 11.66
CA GLY A 10 0.04 6.69 10.55
C GLY A 10 0.41 5.27 11.03
N LYS A 11 -0.11 4.24 10.35
CA LYS A 11 0.10 2.82 10.68
C LYS A 11 1.58 2.45 10.84
N VAL A 12 2.45 2.96 9.95
CA VAL A 12 3.90 2.72 10.01
C VAL A 12 4.53 3.31 11.27
N ALA A 13 4.10 4.50 11.67
CA ALA A 13 4.60 5.13 12.89
C ALA A 13 4.15 4.35 14.13
N LEU A 14 2.92 3.84 14.16
CA LEU A 14 2.43 2.97 15.23
C LEU A 14 3.24 1.68 15.32
N ALA A 15 3.52 1.03 14.18
CA ALA A 15 4.34 -0.19 14.14
C ALA A 15 5.78 0.06 14.61
N LYS A 16 6.38 1.21 14.28
CA LYS A 16 7.69 1.60 14.81
C LYS A 16 7.67 1.80 16.33
N VAL A 17 6.62 2.41 16.87
CA VAL A 17 6.45 2.58 18.32
C VAL A 17 6.36 1.21 19.01
N GLU A 18 5.53 0.30 18.51
CA GLU A 18 5.44 -1.07 19.04
C GLU A 18 6.79 -1.77 19.01
N LYS A 19 7.46 -1.76 17.85
CA LYS A 19 8.76 -2.41 17.70
C LYS A 19 9.77 -1.91 18.73
N VAL A 20 9.97 -0.61 18.85
CA VAL A 20 10.99 -0.06 19.78
C VAL A 20 10.65 -0.29 21.26
N ILE A 21 9.36 -0.41 21.59
CA ILE A 21 8.91 -0.78 22.94
C ILE A 21 9.20 -2.26 23.20
N MET A 22 8.86 -3.15 22.27
CA MET A 22 9.08 -4.59 22.39
C MET A 22 10.57 -4.95 22.42
N ASP A 23 11.35 -4.35 21.53
CA ASP A 23 12.80 -4.60 21.43
C ASP A 23 13.58 -3.92 22.56
N GLY A 24 12.95 -3.05 23.36
CA GLY A 24 13.63 -2.30 24.43
C GLY A 24 14.70 -1.33 23.90
N THR A 25 14.64 -0.94 22.63
CA THR A 25 15.65 -0.08 21.98
C THR A 25 15.44 1.41 22.25
N MET A 26 14.33 1.77 22.88
CA MET A 26 14.01 3.16 23.25
C MET A 26 13.57 3.23 24.73
N PRO A 27 13.94 4.30 25.43
CA PRO A 27 14.88 5.38 25.04
C PRO A 27 16.30 4.87 24.84
N LYS A 28 17.08 5.54 23.98
CA LYS A 28 18.51 5.23 23.81
C LYS A 28 19.27 5.43 25.12
N HIS A 29 20.32 4.65 25.34
CA HIS A 29 21.10 4.69 26.60
C HIS A 29 21.58 6.10 26.95
N ALA A 30 22.02 6.88 25.98
CA ALA A 30 22.43 8.27 26.18
C ALA A 30 21.32 9.19 26.73
N TYR A 31 20.04 8.86 26.48
CA TYR A 31 18.91 9.62 26.99
C TYR A 31 18.77 9.46 28.50
N TYR A 32 19.01 8.28 29.05
CA TYR A 32 18.94 8.02 30.47
C TYR A 32 20.03 8.76 31.26
N MET A 33 21.17 9.03 30.62
CA MET A 33 22.29 9.76 31.27
C MET A 33 21.95 11.22 31.56
N VAL A 34 21.03 11.80 30.81
CA VAL A 34 20.63 13.22 30.92
C VAL A 34 19.26 13.38 31.58
N HIS A 35 18.40 12.34 31.55
CA HIS A 35 17.05 12.36 32.05
C HIS A 35 16.84 11.30 33.14
N TRP A 36 17.33 11.59 34.34
CA TRP A 36 17.27 10.72 35.50
C TRP A 36 15.80 10.42 35.85
N GLY A 37 15.49 9.13 36.09
CA GLY A 37 14.12 8.70 36.38
C GLY A 37 13.21 8.50 35.16
N SER A 38 13.72 8.63 33.92
CA SER A 38 12.98 8.42 32.69
C SER A 38 12.90 6.94 32.25
N SER A 39 13.26 6.00 33.14
CA SER A 39 13.18 4.57 32.83
C SER A 39 11.79 4.17 32.32
N VAL A 40 11.75 3.38 31.25
CA VAL A 40 10.52 2.78 30.74
C VAL A 40 10.26 1.52 31.54
N THR A 41 9.39 1.65 32.55
CA THR A 41 8.92 0.53 33.37
C THR A 41 7.95 -0.32 32.53
N ASP A 42 7.71 -1.58 32.96
CA ASP A 42 6.76 -2.46 32.28
C ASP A 42 5.36 -1.86 32.26
N ALA A 43 4.94 -1.19 33.33
CA ALA A 43 3.66 -0.45 33.35
C ALA A 43 3.57 0.67 32.28
N LYS A 44 4.68 1.38 32.01
CA LYS A 44 4.73 2.38 30.93
C LYS A 44 4.70 1.74 29.55
N LYS A 45 5.34 0.57 29.39
CA LYS A 45 5.25 -0.21 28.14
C LYS A 45 3.83 -0.66 27.87
N GLU A 46 3.19 -1.26 28.89
CA GLU A 46 1.78 -1.70 28.79
C GLU A 46 0.84 -0.55 28.44
N MET A 47 1.02 0.61 29.08
CA MET A 47 0.22 1.81 28.77
C MET A 47 0.43 2.28 27.35
N ALA A 48 1.66 2.31 26.85
CA ALA A 48 1.97 2.70 25.48
C ALA A 48 1.41 1.69 24.45
N MET A 49 1.49 0.39 24.72
CA MET A 49 0.92 -0.65 23.88
C MET A 49 -0.61 -0.59 23.87
N ALA A 50 -1.23 -0.36 25.04
CA ALA A 50 -2.69 -0.16 25.13
C ALA A 50 -3.14 1.06 24.31
N TRP A 51 -2.38 2.16 24.38
CA TRP A 51 -2.66 3.35 23.57
C TRP A 51 -2.56 3.06 22.07
N VAL A 52 -1.50 2.40 21.61
CA VAL A 52 -1.34 2.01 20.19
C VAL A 52 -2.52 1.15 19.72
N LYS A 53 -2.92 0.17 20.55
CA LYS A 53 -4.06 -0.71 20.30
C LYS A 53 -5.37 0.08 20.15
N GLN A 54 -5.67 0.97 21.12
CA GLN A 54 -6.86 1.82 21.06
C GLN A 54 -6.84 2.74 19.83
N HIS A 55 -5.68 3.33 19.52
CA HIS A 55 -5.54 4.20 18.37
C HIS A 55 -5.79 3.46 17.04
N ARG A 56 -5.30 2.23 16.92
CA ARG A 56 -5.60 1.37 15.76
C ARG A 56 -7.08 1.05 15.64
N LEU A 57 -7.73 0.71 16.75
CA LEU A 57 -9.16 0.43 16.78
C LEU A 57 -9.98 1.65 16.36
N ALA A 58 -9.65 2.83 16.86
CA ALA A 58 -10.38 4.06 16.60
C ALA A 58 -10.26 4.55 15.14
N HIS A 59 -9.08 4.36 14.52
CA HIS A 59 -8.77 5.00 13.23
C HIS A 59 -8.53 4.02 12.08
N TYR A 60 -8.26 2.75 12.37
CA TYR A 60 -7.86 1.77 11.35
C TYR A 60 -8.63 0.45 11.41
N ALA A 61 -9.57 0.30 12.33
CA ALA A 61 -10.52 -0.80 12.33
C ALA A 61 -11.61 -0.51 11.29
N ASN A 62 -11.33 -0.81 10.05
CA ASN A 62 -12.18 -0.49 8.90
C ASN A 62 -13.22 -1.57 8.57
N GLY A 63 -13.55 -2.44 9.51
CA GLY A 63 -14.54 -3.50 9.31
C GLY A 63 -14.10 -4.66 8.40
N LEU A 64 -12.84 -4.68 7.94
CA LEU A 64 -12.30 -5.74 7.10
C LEU A 64 -11.97 -7.04 7.88
N ALA A 65 -12.03 -7.01 9.21
CA ALA A 65 -11.92 -8.19 10.05
C ALA A 65 -13.07 -8.20 11.05
N ALA A 66 -13.52 -9.40 11.46
CA ALA A 66 -14.51 -9.52 12.51
C ALA A 66 -14.05 -8.81 13.80
N ALA A 67 -15.00 -8.23 14.53
CA ALA A 67 -14.70 -7.43 15.73
C ALA A 67 -13.88 -8.19 16.78
N GLU A 68 -14.07 -9.51 16.86
CA GLU A 68 -13.31 -10.40 17.73
C GLU A 68 -11.81 -10.42 17.46
N PHE A 69 -11.40 -10.24 16.19
CA PHE A 69 -9.98 -10.18 15.78
C PHE A 69 -9.42 -8.76 15.71
N ALA A 70 -10.19 -7.75 16.09
CA ALA A 70 -9.78 -6.34 15.97
C ALA A 70 -8.50 -6.03 16.76
N ASN A 71 -8.19 -6.82 17.76
CA ASN A 71 -7.05 -6.66 18.66
C ASN A 71 -5.86 -7.58 18.34
N GLU A 72 -6.04 -8.51 17.40
CA GLU A 72 -4.97 -9.44 17.04
C GLU A 72 -3.88 -8.73 16.20
N PRO A 73 -2.60 -9.03 16.44
CA PRO A 73 -1.49 -8.49 15.65
C PRO A 73 -1.54 -9.01 14.20
N ILE A 74 -2.01 -10.23 14.00
CA ILE A 74 -2.28 -10.83 12.70
C ILE A 74 -3.78 -11.11 12.64
N ARG A 75 -4.45 -10.52 11.64
CA ARG A 75 -5.90 -10.66 11.47
C ARG A 75 -6.20 -11.58 10.31
N PRO A 76 -7.23 -12.44 10.41
CA PRO A 76 -7.76 -13.14 9.26
C PRO A 76 -8.13 -12.16 8.16
N ILE A 77 -7.81 -12.53 6.92
CA ILE A 77 -8.30 -11.80 5.74
C ILE A 77 -9.80 -12.06 5.64
N ALA A 78 -10.59 -11.01 5.45
CA ALA A 78 -12.02 -11.14 5.26
C ALA A 78 -12.32 -11.88 3.94
N ASP A 79 -13.37 -12.72 3.93
CA ASP A 79 -13.78 -13.47 2.74
C ASP A 79 -14.21 -12.54 1.60
N SER A 80 -14.68 -11.35 1.93
CA SER A 80 -15.05 -10.31 0.96
C SER A 80 -14.90 -8.93 1.56
N ILE A 81 -14.72 -7.94 0.69
CA ILE A 81 -14.77 -6.52 1.03
C ILE A 81 -15.89 -5.84 0.24
N PRO A 82 -16.62 -4.87 0.84
CA PRO A 82 -17.61 -4.12 0.09
C PRO A 82 -16.92 -3.26 -0.97
N VAL A 83 -17.32 -3.44 -2.22
CA VAL A 83 -16.77 -2.72 -3.39
C VAL A 83 -17.89 -2.21 -4.30
N ASP A 84 -17.63 -1.13 -5.02
CA ASP A 84 -18.49 -0.72 -6.15
C ASP A 84 -18.09 -1.58 -7.37
N MET A 85 -18.97 -2.50 -7.76
CA MET A 85 -18.71 -3.40 -8.89
C MET A 85 -18.49 -2.69 -10.22
N ARG A 86 -19.03 -1.48 -10.42
CA ARG A 86 -18.77 -0.68 -11.64
C ARG A 86 -17.31 -0.27 -11.69
N LYS A 87 -16.74 0.16 -10.55
CA LYS A 87 -15.32 0.48 -10.42
C LYS A 87 -14.43 -0.75 -10.56
N VAL A 88 -14.88 -1.91 -10.08
CA VAL A 88 -14.14 -3.17 -10.27
C VAL A 88 -14.06 -3.53 -11.74
N ILE A 89 -15.18 -3.49 -12.48
CA ILE A 89 -15.22 -3.80 -13.91
C ILE A 89 -14.34 -2.82 -14.69
N LEU A 90 -14.45 -1.51 -14.44
CA LEU A 90 -13.60 -0.52 -15.06
C LEU A 90 -12.12 -0.74 -14.73
N GLY A 91 -11.82 -1.04 -13.47
CA GLY A 91 -10.46 -1.35 -13.02
C GLY A 91 -9.87 -2.59 -13.70
N ASP A 92 -10.67 -3.63 -13.93
CA ASP A 92 -10.26 -4.83 -14.67
C ASP A 92 -9.96 -4.51 -16.13
N MET A 93 -10.80 -3.71 -16.79
CA MET A 93 -10.54 -3.22 -18.14
C MET A 93 -9.21 -2.46 -18.22
N LEU A 94 -8.98 -1.52 -17.31
CA LEU A 94 -7.75 -0.73 -17.25
C LEU A 94 -6.53 -1.59 -16.92
N TYR A 95 -6.68 -2.57 -16.04
CA TYR A 95 -5.59 -3.47 -15.62
C TYR A 95 -5.00 -4.28 -16.78
N HIS A 96 -5.82 -4.63 -17.76
CA HIS A 96 -5.43 -5.40 -18.92
C HIS A 96 -5.12 -4.54 -20.15
N ASP A 97 -5.34 -3.22 -20.08
CA ASP A 97 -5.23 -2.34 -21.23
C ASP A 97 -3.81 -1.83 -21.46
N THR A 98 -3.21 -2.20 -22.58
CA THR A 98 -1.87 -1.78 -22.96
C THR A 98 -1.77 -0.30 -23.33
N ARG A 99 -2.89 0.38 -23.61
CA ARG A 99 -2.94 1.82 -23.91
C ARG A 99 -2.52 2.68 -22.72
N LEU A 100 -2.42 2.08 -21.52
CA LEU A 100 -1.86 2.72 -20.34
C LEU A 100 -0.33 2.85 -20.40
N SER A 101 0.32 2.32 -21.43
CA SER A 101 1.76 2.51 -21.70
C SER A 101 2.00 3.40 -22.92
N ALA A 102 3.17 4.05 -22.99
CA ALA A 102 3.48 5.03 -24.03
C ALA A 102 3.39 4.46 -25.43
N ASP A 103 3.88 3.24 -25.63
CA ASP A 103 3.90 2.54 -26.93
C ASP A 103 2.78 1.50 -27.10
N ASN A 104 1.85 1.42 -26.16
CA ASN A 104 0.75 0.46 -26.12
C ASN A 104 1.17 -1.03 -26.10
N THR A 105 2.33 -1.33 -25.49
CA THR A 105 2.85 -2.71 -25.42
C THR A 105 2.69 -3.34 -24.04
N VAL A 106 2.64 -2.54 -22.96
CA VAL A 106 2.66 -3.00 -21.57
C VAL A 106 1.36 -2.62 -20.86
N SER A 107 0.79 -3.56 -20.12
CA SER A 107 -0.32 -3.34 -19.19
C SER A 107 0.10 -3.74 -17.76
N CYS A 108 -0.73 -3.46 -16.75
CA CYS A 108 -0.49 -3.96 -15.39
C CYS A 108 -0.40 -5.50 -15.38
N ALA A 109 -1.28 -6.17 -16.14
CA ALA A 109 -1.30 -7.63 -16.26
C ALA A 109 -0.02 -8.21 -16.88
N SER A 110 0.77 -7.43 -17.62
CA SER A 110 2.04 -7.89 -18.19
C SER A 110 3.06 -8.28 -17.13
N CYS A 111 3.10 -7.54 -16.01
CA CYS A 111 4.02 -7.79 -14.89
C CYS A 111 3.31 -8.45 -13.70
N HIS A 112 1.99 -8.36 -13.64
CA HIS A 112 1.19 -8.87 -12.53
C HIS A 112 0.11 -9.85 -13.02
N GLY A 113 0.52 -10.89 -13.76
CA GLY A 113 -0.40 -11.87 -14.34
C GLY A 113 -1.24 -12.59 -13.28
N LEU A 114 -2.58 -12.50 -13.39
CA LEU A 114 -3.48 -13.10 -12.40
C LEU A 114 -3.44 -14.63 -12.41
N ASN A 115 -3.07 -15.25 -13.52
CA ASN A 115 -2.91 -16.71 -13.64
C ASN A 115 -1.52 -17.22 -13.18
N THR A 116 -0.61 -16.31 -12.82
CA THR A 116 0.76 -16.63 -12.38
C THR A 116 1.04 -16.20 -10.94
N GLY A 117 -0.03 -16.00 -10.15
CA GLY A 117 0.07 -15.57 -8.75
C GLY A 117 0.14 -14.06 -8.55
N GLY A 118 -0.27 -13.28 -9.56
CA GLY A 118 -0.21 -11.81 -9.52
C GLY A 118 1.19 -11.24 -9.71
N VAL A 119 2.08 -12.01 -10.36
CA VAL A 119 3.49 -11.69 -10.63
C VAL A 119 3.89 -12.21 -12.01
N ASP A 120 5.03 -11.76 -12.56
CA ASP A 120 5.61 -12.29 -13.80
C ASP A 120 6.69 -13.37 -13.58
N ASN A 121 7.01 -13.67 -12.32
CA ASN A 121 8.05 -14.63 -11.91
C ASN A 121 9.46 -14.30 -12.43
N LYS A 122 9.73 -13.01 -12.75
CA LYS A 122 11.04 -12.53 -13.17
C LYS A 122 11.76 -11.84 -12.01
N GLN A 123 13.08 -11.82 -12.06
CA GLN A 123 13.89 -11.03 -11.11
C GLN A 123 13.63 -9.53 -11.29
N TYR A 124 13.50 -9.10 -12.54
CA TYR A 124 13.15 -7.73 -12.93
C TYR A 124 12.13 -7.79 -14.05
N SER A 125 11.05 -7.04 -13.91
CA SER A 125 10.03 -6.93 -14.94
C SER A 125 10.51 -6.10 -16.11
N GLU A 126 10.11 -6.47 -17.31
CA GLU A 126 10.41 -5.76 -18.54
C GLU A 126 9.28 -4.77 -18.86
N GLY A 127 9.64 -3.51 -19.02
CA GLY A 127 8.73 -2.43 -19.39
C GLY A 127 8.86 -2.00 -20.83
N VAL A 128 8.34 -0.81 -21.12
CA VAL A 128 8.34 -0.20 -22.46
C VAL A 128 9.75 -0.11 -23.02
N GLY A 129 9.92 -0.48 -24.30
CA GLY A 129 11.21 -0.42 -24.99
C GLY A 129 12.25 -1.43 -24.50
N GLY A 130 11.83 -2.49 -23.79
CA GLY A 130 12.73 -3.52 -23.28
C GLY A 130 13.56 -3.06 -22.07
N GLN A 131 13.14 -2.01 -21.39
CA GLN A 131 13.79 -1.55 -20.18
C GLN A 131 13.40 -2.44 -18.99
N PHE A 132 14.28 -2.56 -18.00
CA PHE A 132 14.03 -3.37 -16.82
C PHE A 132 13.87 -2.52 -15.57
N GLY A 133 12.92 -2.91 -14.71
CA GLY A 133 12.78 -2.35 -13.38
C GLY A 133 13.96 -2.72 -12.47
N GLY A 134 14.04 -2.09 -11.31
CA GLY A 134 15.12 -2.34 -10.32
C GLY A 134 14.79 -3.42 -9.28
N VAL A 135 13.55 -3.91 -9.25
CA VAL A 135 13.03 -4.92 -8.30
C VAL A 135 12.04 -5.83 -9.00
N ASN A 136 11.78 -7.00 -8.45
CA ASN A 136 10.75 -7.91 -8.94
C ASN A 136 9.34 -7.35 -8.68
N ALA A 137 8.38 -7.70 -9.52
CA ALA A 137 6.97 -7.37 -9.32
C ALA A 137 6.44 -8.12 -8.08
N PRO A 138 5.93 -7.42 -7.04
CA PRO A 138 5.26 -8.07 -5.92
C PRO A 138 3.90 -8.58 -6.36
N THR A 139 3.38 -9.60 -5.67
CA THR A 139 2.02 -10.07 -5.95
C THR A 139 0.98 -8.98 -5.72
N VAL A 140 0.00 -8.89 -6.60
CA VAL A 140 -1.18 -8.02 -6.43
C VAL A 140 -2.28 -8.71 -5.61
N TYR A 141 -2.14 -10.01 -5.34
CA TYR A 141 -3.13 -10.73 -4.54
C TYR A 141 -3.14 -10.21 -3.11
N ASN A 142 -4.34 -9.91 -2.62
CA ASN A 142 -4.57 -9.36 -1.29
C ASN A 142 -3.83 -8.03 -1.01
N ALA A 143 -3.32 -7.33 -2.04
CA ALA A 143 -2.58 -6.08 -1.88
C ALA A 143 -3.40 -4.99 -1.17
N ALA A 144 -4.75 -5.06 -1.21
CA ALA A 144 -5.63 -4.16 -0.46
C ALA A 144 -5.43 -4.23 1.06
N TYR A 145 -4.90 -5.34 1.58
CA TYR A 145 -4.64 -5.53 3.01
C TYR A 145 -3.23 -5.08 3.43
N ASN A 146 -2.36 -4.76 2.49
CA ASN A 146 -1.05 -4.23 2.80
C ASN A 146 -1.20 -2.86 3.49
N PHE A 147 -0.38 -2.61 4.50
CA PHE A 147 -0.40 -1.36 5.25
C PHE A 147 0.27 -0.19 4.50
N VAL A 148 1.10 -0.49 3.50
CA VAL A 148 1.70 0.42 2.51
C VAL A 148 1.92 -0.35 1.21
N GLN A 149 2.12 0.37 0.11
CA GLN A 149 2.37 -0.19 -1.21
C GLN A 149 3.79 0.15 -1.69
N PHE A 150 4.27 -0.58 -2.69
CA PHE A 150 5.65 -0.70 -3.12
C PHE A 150 6.57 -1.35 -2.08
N TRP A 151 7.71 -1.85 -2.52
CA TRP A 151 8.72 -2.47 -1.65
C TRP A 151 9.29 -1.52 -0.60
N ASP A 152 9.39 -0.23 -0.94
CA ASP A 152 9.88 0.84 -0.06
C ASP A 152 8.78 1.53 0.75
N GLY A 153 7.51 1.18 0.53
CA GLY A 153 6.38 1.73 1.28
C GLY A 153 6.05 3.19 0.95
N ARG A 154 6.47 3.70 -0.20
CA ARG A 154 6.29 5.12 -0.57
C ARG A 154 4.84 5.53 -0.83
N ALA A 155 3.95 4.58 -1.14
CA ALA A 155 2.52 4.85 -1.30
C ALA A 155 1.71 4.27 -0.13
N GLY A 156 0.80 5.05 0.42
CA GLY A 156 -0.04 4.67 1.56
C GLY A 156 -1.29 3.89 1.17
N THR A 157 -1.70 3.96 -0.10
CA THR A 157 -2.92 3.32 -0.61
C THR A 157 -2.69 2.71 -1.99
N LEU A 158 -3.57 1.77 -2.41
CA LEU A 158 -3.56 1.24 -3.78
C LEU A 158 -3.86 2.32 -4.83
N ALA A 159 -4.68 3.32 -4.50
CA ALA A 159 -4.98 4.41 -5.43
C ALA A 159 -3.75 5.28 -5.70
N GLU A 160 -2.96 5.59 -4.66
CA GLU A 160 -1.67 6.28 -4.83
C GLU A 160 -0.66 5.42 -5.58
N GLN A 161 -0.60 4.12 -5.30
CA GLN A 161 0.30 3.20 -5.98
C GLN A 161 -0.01 3.11 -7.47
N ALA A 162 -1.29 2.94 -7.83
CA ALA A 162 -1.72 2.76 -9.23
C ALA A 162 -1.38 3.95 -10.13
N ALA A 163 -1.19 5.14 -9.57
CA ALA A 163 -0.76 6.32 -10.30
C ALA A 163 0.74 6.32 -10.69
N GLY A 164 1.56 5.48 -10.07
CA GLY A 164 3.01 5.48 -10.28
C GLY A 164 3.45 4.81 -11.59
N PRO A 165 3.16 3.50 -11.79
CA PRO A 165 3.66 2.71 -12.91
C PRO A 165 3.35 3.29 -14.29
N PRO A 166 2.16 3.86 -14.57
CA PRO A 166 1.86 4.44 -15.88
C PRO A 166 2.82 5.56 -16.30
N LEU A 167 3.30 6.34 -15.34
CA LEU A 167 4.21 7.46 -15.58
C LEU A 167 5.69 7.11 -15.35
N ASN A 168 6.00 5.90 -14.88
CA ASN A 168 7.37 5.48 -14.65
C ASN A 168 8.08 5.18 -15.98
N PRO A 169 9.19 5.87 -16.31
CA PRO A 169 9.84 5.76 -17.61
C PRO A 169 10.41 4.37 -17.91
N VAL A 170 10.70 3.55 -16.90
CA VAL A 170 11.19 2.17 -17.08
C VAL A 170 10.09 1.11 -17.01
N GLU A 171 8.84 1.50 -16.75
CA GLU A 171 7.69 0.60 -16.69
C GLU A 171 6.75 0.85 -17.87
N MET A 172 5.86 1.84 -17.78
CA MET A 172 4.83 2.12 -18.78
C MET A 172 5.07 3.42 -19.56
N ALA A 173 5.91 4.33 -19.06
CA ALA A 173 6.54 5.47 -19.74
C ALA A 173 5.60 6.53 -20.35
N CYS A 174 4.31 6.61 -19.98
CA CYS A 174 3.47 7.73 -20.41
C CYS A 174 3.96 9.05 -19.82
N GLN A 175 3.79 10.15 -20.55
CA GLN A 175 4.25 11.47 -20.12
C GLN A 175 3.28 12.14 -19.14
N SER A 176 1.98 11.81 -19.23
CA SER A 176 0.94 12.35 -18.38
C SER A 176 -0.31 11.48 -18.36
N PHE A 177 -1.20 11.73 -17.40
CA PHE A 177 -2.54 11.12 -17.42
C PHE A 177 -3.40 11.65 -18.55
N ASP A 178 -3.20 12.89 -19.03
CA ASP A 178 -3.92 13.44 -20.17
C ASP A 178 -3.62 12.63 -21.46
N GLU A 179 -2.39 12.16 -21.64
CA GLU A 179 -2.03 11.25 -22.73
C GLU A 179 -2.83 9.94 -22.64
N ILE A 180 -2.90 9.34 -21.48
CA ILE A 180 -3.64 8.10 -21.24
C ILE A 180 -5.14 8.31 -21.52
N ILE A 181 -5.70 9.38 -20.97
CA ILE A 181 -7.12 9.74 -21.15
C ILE A 181 -7.42 9.92 -22.63
N ALA A 182 -6.60 10.66 -23.36
CA ALA A 182 -6.79 10.89 -24.80
C ALA A 182 -6.76 9.59 -25.62
N LYS A 183 -5.99 8.58 -25.20
CA LYS A 183 -6.02 7.25 -25.83
C LYS A 183 -7.31 6.50 -25.52
N LEU A 184 -7.77 6.52 -24.27
CA LEU A 184 -8.94 5.78 -23.80
C LEU A 184 -10.25 6.40 -24.31
N GLU A 185 -10.35 7.72 -24.43
CA GLU A 185 -11.52 8.44 -24.94
C GLU A 185 -11.88 8.09 -26.39
N GLN A 186 -10.93 7.53 -27.15
CA GLN A 186 -11.19 7.03 -28.50
C GLN A 186 -12.01 5.74 -28.50
N ASP A 187 -12.19 5.10 -27.37
CA ASP A 187 -12.95 3.86 -27.22
C ASP A 187 -14.28 4.13 -26.50
N ALA A 188 -15.39 3.96 -27.25
CA ALA A 188 -16.73 4.17 -26.73
C ALA A 188 -17.10 3.27 -25.55
N ASN A 189 -16.45 2.11 -25.39
CA ASN A 189 -16.67 1.24 -24.23
C ASN A 189 -16.08 1.84 -22.96
N PHE A 190 -14.89 2.45 -23.04
CA PHE A 190 -14.30 3.16 -21.92
C PHE A 190 -15.08 4.42 -21.55
N THR A 191 -15.42 5.26 -22.53
CA THR A 191 -16.22 6.48 -22.29
C THR A 191 -17.58 6.19 -21.69
N LYS A 192 -18.18 5.03 -21.99
CA LYS A 192 -19.45 4.61 -21.39
C LYS A 192 -19.29 4.01 -19.99
N ALA A 193 -18.13 3.44 -19.68
CA ALA A 193 -17.85 2.82 -18.39
C ALA A 193 -17.46 3.85 -17.30
N PHE A 194 -16.95 5.01 -17.72
CA PHE A 194 -16.70 6.17 -16.86
C PHE A 194 -18.00 6.92 -16.56
#